data_956fbbb35a04bf9196af68c478a09689
#
_entry.id   956fbbb35a04bf9196af68c478a09689
#
_cell.length_a   1.000
_cell.length_b   1.000
_cell.length_c   1.000
_cell.angle_alpha   90.00
_cell.angle_beta   90.00
_cell.angle_gamma   90.00
#
_symmetry.space_group_name_H-M   'P 1'
#
loop_
_entity.id
_entity.type
_entity.pdbx_description
1 polymer ?
#
loop_
_entity_poly.entity_id
_entity_poly.type
_entity_poly.pdbx_seq_one_letter_code
_entity_poly.pdbx_strand_id
1 'polypeptide(L)'
;MAGPLDLITMGRIGVDIYPLQTGVPLPRVETFGKFLGGSPTNVAVAAARLGRATAVITRTGRDPFGEYCHQALREFGVDDRWVTDVDAYPTPVTFCEIFPPDDFPLYFYRLPKAPDLVIHPHELDLPAITAARVFWMTGTGLCAEPSRTATLTALAARAAGGRDGQVATVFDLDWRPMFWPGGDPAAARPFYRAALAHATVAVGNVAECGVATGEREPRACAEALLAAGVELAVVKRGPAGVLAMRRDGTTTEVEPHDVEVVNGLGAGDAFGGALCHGLLAGWPPERLTRFANAAGALVAGRLACSAAMPYAAEVDALLAAEATE
;
A
#
# COMPACT_ATOMS: atom_id res chain seq x y z
N MET A 1 -25.10 -12.58 -9.26
CA MET A 1 -24.19 -11.41 -9.19
C MET A 1 -23.26 -11.64 -8.01
N ALA A 2 -21.94 -11.55 -8.19
CA ALA A 2 -21.02 -11.59 -7.06
C ALA A 2 -21.34 -10.40 -6.14
N GLY A 3 -21.27 -10.62 -4.82
CA GLY A 3 -21.47 -9.53 -3.85
C GLY A 3 -20.42 -8.42 -3.99
N PRO A 4 -20.57 -7.31 -3.25
CA PRO A 4 -19.58 -6.25 -3.27
C PRO A 4 -18.23 -6.79 -2.82
N LEU A 5 -17.14 -6.27 -3.43
CA LEU A 5 -15.77 -6.61 -3.04
C LEU A 5 -15.48 -6.08 -1.63
N ASP A 6 -14.69 -6.83 -0.88
CA ASP A 6 -14.20 -6.38 0.43
C ASP A 6 -13.23 -5.20 0.27
N LEU A 7 -12.31 -5.30 -0.70
CA LEU A 7 -11.27 -4.30 -0.94
C LEU A 7 -11.05 -4.07 -2.44
N ILE A 8 -11.07 -2.81 -2.85
CA ILE A 8 -10.51 -2.38 -4.13
C ILE A 8 -9.31 -1.50 -3.84
N THR A 9 -8.15 -1.84 -4.42
CA THR A 9 -6.97 -0.98 -4.40
C THR A 9 -6.79 -0.28 -5.74
N MET A 10 -6.16 0.92 -5.75
CA MET A 10 -5.88 1.66 -6.98
C MET A 10 -4.46 2.22 -6.96
N GLY A 11 -3.72 2.01 -8.05
CA GLY A 11 -2.40 2.58 -8.26
C GLY A 11 -1.42 1.65 -8.98
N ARG A 12 -0.18 1.59 -8.50
CA ARG A 12 0.95 0.95 -9.17
C ARG A 12 0.85 -0.57 -9.23
N ILE A 13 1.28 -1.12 -10.39
CA ILE A 13 1.67 -2.51 -10.58
C ILE A 13 3.00 -2.56 -11.33
N GLY A 14 3.74 -3.63 -11.20
CA GLY A 14 4.96 -3.88 -11.96
C GLY A 14 5.63 -5.19 -11.57
N VAL A 15 6.81 -5.38 -12.10
CA VAL A 15 7.65 -6.55 -11.80
C VAL A 15 8.82 -6.11 -10.94
N ASP A 16 8.95 -6.70 -9.77
CA ASP A 16 10.09 -6.53 -8.91
C ASP A 16 11.15 -7.59 -9.23
N ILE A 17 12.37 -7.13 -9.49
CA ILE A 17 13.52 -7.98 -9.81
C ILE A 17 14.51 -7.86 -8.64
N TYR A 18 14.45 -8.82 -7.73
CA TYR A 18 15.23 -8.81 -6.50
C TYR A 18 16.47 -9.69 -6.61
N PRO A 19 17.63 -9.21 -6.10
CA PRO A 19 18.82 -10.04 -6.02
C PRO A 19 18.56 -11.25 -5.12
N LEU A 20 19.04 -12.41 -5.54
CA LEU A 20 19.07 -13.61 -4.69
C LEU A 20 20.35 -13.68 -3.83
N GLN A 21 21.19 -12.67 -3.97
CA GLN A 21 22.44 -12.49 -3.24
C GLN A 21 22.31 -11.26 -2.32
N THR A 22 22.13 -11.49 -1.03
CA THR A 22 22.02 -10.44 0.00
C THR A 22 23.40 -9.80 0.29
N GLY A 23 23.43 -8.49 0.52
CA GLY A 23 24.66 -7.76 0.83
C GLY A 23 25.58 -7.55 -0.38
N VAL A 24 25.11 -7.78 -1.59
CA VAL A 24 25.85 -7.60 -2.84
C VAL A 24 25.30 -6.39 -3.59
N PRO A 25 26.12 -5.38 -3.94
CA PRO A 25 25.67 -4.25 -4.74
C PRO A 25 25.29 -4.68 -6.16
N LEU A 26 24.25 -4.05 -6.74
CA LEU A 26 23.66 -4.40 -8.03
C LEU A 26 24.65 -4.67 -9.16
N PRO A 27 25.75 -3.88 -9.35
CA PRO A 27 26.72 -4.16 -10.41
C PRO A 27 27.46 -5.50 -10.30
N ARG A 28 27.35 -6.19 -9.14
CA ARG A 28 27.98 -7.48 -8.88
C ARG A 28 26.99 -8.61 -8.64
N VAL A 29 25.68 -8.32 -8.68
CA VAL A 29 24.65 -9.35 -8.56
C VAL A 29 24.58 -10.19 -9.83
N GLU A 30 24.63 -11.51 -9.69
CA GLU A 30 24.62 -12.45 -10.81
C GLU A 30 23.24 -13.11 -11.00
N THR A 31 22.43 -13.22 -9.94
CA THR A 31 21.16 -13.94 -9.98
C THR A 31 20.02 -13.13 -9.37
N PHE A 32 18.88 -13.16 -10.06
CA PHE A 32 17.70 -12.41 -9.66
C PHE A 32 16.46 -13.31 -9.63
N GLY A 33 15.54 -13.01 -8.71
CA GLY A 33 14.18 -13.52 -8.70
C GLY A 33 13.20 -12.49 -9.24
N LYS A 34 12.15 -12.96 -9.94
CA LYS A 34 11.07 -12.14 -10.48
C LYS A 34 9.84 -12.27 -9.59
N PHE A 35 9.29 -11.16 -9.14
CA PHE A 35 8.14 -11.08 -8.24
C PHE A 35 7.12 -10.06 -8.72
N LEU A 36 5.84 -10.25 -8.37
CA LEU A 36 4.82 -9.23 -8.54
C LEU A 36 5.09 -8.09 -7.55
N GLY A 37 5.02 -6.84 -8.02
CA GLY A 37 5.28 -5.65 -7.24
C GLY A 37 4.25 -4.54 -7.45
N GLY A 38 4.48 -3.44 -6.76
CA GLY A 38 3.57 -2.29 -6.70
C GLY A 38 2.79 -2.25 -5.39
N SER A 39 2.95 -1.18 -4.60
CA SER A 39 2.38 -1.09 -3.25
C SER A 39 0.88 -1.42 -3.18
N PRO A 40 -0.03 -0.77 -3.95
CA PRO A 40 -1.45 -1.11 -3.87
C PRO A 40 -1.75 -2.55 -4.33
N THR A 41 -0.97 -3.09 -5.26
CA THR A 41 -1.07 -4.49 -5.69
C THR A 41 -0.67 -5.44 -4.56
N ASN A 42 0.43 -5.15 -3.87
CA ASN A 42 0.89 -5.92 -2.72
C ASN A 42 -0.14 -5.91 -1.57
N VAL A 43 -0.77 -4.75 -1.32
CA VAL A 43 -1.87 -4.62 -0.33
C VAL A 43 -3.07 -5.51 -0.70
N ALA A 44 -3.45 -5.54 -2.00
CA ALA A 44 -4.53 -6.41 -2.47
C ALA A 44 -4.18 -7.89 -2.26
N VAL A 45 -2.93 -8.31 -2.58
CA VAL A 45 -2.44 -9.69 -2.34
C VAL A 45 -2.43 -10.02 -0.86
N ALA A 46 -1.94 -9.12 0.01
CA ALA A 46 -1.92 -9.32 1.44
C ALA A 46 -3.34 -9.55 2.01
N ALA A 47 -4.29 -8.71 1.62
CA ALA A 47 -5.67 -8.87 2.04
C ALA A 47 -6.34 -10.15 1.47
N ALA A 48 -6.02 -10.54 0.23
CA ALA A 48 -6.50 -11.78 -0.37
C ALA A 48 -6.01 -13.02 0.41
N ARG A 49 -4.74 -13.05 0.82
CA ARG A 49 -4.19 -14.13 1.68
C ARG A 49 -4.81 -14.18 3.07
N LEU A 50 -5.34 -13.05 3.54
CA LEU A 50 -6.14 -12.99 4.77
C LEU A 50 -7.64 -13.30 4.53
N GLY A 51 -7.99 -13.85 3.36
CA GLY A 51 -9.33 -14.33 3.03
C GLY A 51 -10.32 -13.26 2.58
N ARG A 52 -9.84 -12.09 2.11
CA ARG A 52 -10.71 -11.01 1.61
C ARG A 52 -10.90 -11.10 0.09
N ALA A 53 -12.10 -10.75 -0.39
CA ALA A 53 -12.38 -10.60 -1.81
C ALA A 53 -11.79 -9.26 -2.29
N THR A 54 -10.71 -9.32 -3.09
CA THR A 54 -9.93 -8.15 -3.47
C THR A 54 -9.85 -7.97 -4.99
N ALA A 55 -9.72 -6.72 -5.42
CA ALA A 55 -9.42 -6.35 -6.80
C ALA A 55 -8.44 -5.17 -6.82
N VAL A 56 -7.78 -4.99 -7.97
CA VAL A 56 -6.90 -3.84 -8.19
C VAL A 56 -7.29 -3.08 -9.45
N ILE A 57 -7.34 -1.75 -9.37
CA ILE A 57 -7.49 -0.84 -10.51
C ILE A 57 -6.10 -0.34 -10.86
N THR A 58 -5.59 -0.78 -12.01
CA THR A 58 -4.25 -0.45 -12.48
C THR A 58 -4.12 -0.69 -13.98
N ARG A 59 -2.91 -0.44 -14.53
CA ARG A 59 -2.57 -0.75 -15.91
C ARG A 59 -1.20 -1.37 -16.03
N THR A 60 -1.07 -2.27 -17.02
CA THR A 60 0.19 -2.87 -17.44
C THR A 60 0.53 -2.45 -18.88
N GLY A 61 1.75 -2.68 -19.32
CA GLY A 61 2.08 -2.71 -20.73
C GLY A 61 1.50 -3.96 -21.38
N ARG A 62 1.28 -3.91 -22.70
CA ARG A 62 0.96 -5.10 -23.48
C ARG A 62 2.25 -5.82 -23.84
N ASP A 63 2.85 -6.46 -22.86
CA ASP A 63 4.14 -7.13 -22.96
C ASP A 63 4.18 -8.38 -22.03
N PRO A 64 5.21 -9.24 -22.14
CA PRO A 64 5.30 -10.44 -21.31
C PRO A 64 5.31 -10.20 -19.79
N PHE A 65 5.72 -9.02 -19.33
CA PHE A 65 5.65 -8.67 -17.91
C PHE A 65 4.22 -8.28 -17.51
N GLY A 66 3.45 -7.66 -18.40
CA GLY A 66 2.01 -7.43 -18.21
C GLY A 66 1.26 -8.76 -18.07
N GLU A 67 1.51 -9.72 -18.97
CA GLU A 67 0.94 -11.08 -18.89
C GLU A 67 1.28 -11.74 -17.54
N TYR A 68 2.54 -11.63 -17.10
CA TYR A 68 2.97 -12.13 -15.79
C TYR A 68 2.20 -11.47 -14.65
N CYS A 69 1.99 -10.15 -14.67
CA CYS A 69 1.24 -9.45 -13.64
C CYS A 69 -0.19 -9.98 -13.53
N HIS A 70 -0.89 -10.18 -14.66
CA HIS A 70 -2.22 -10.77 -14.68
C HIS A 70 -2.24 -12.20 -14.13
N GLN A 71 -1.28 -13.04 -14.56
CA GLN A 71 -1.17 -14.40 -14.07
C GLN A 71 -0.94 -14.43 -12.56
N ALA A 72 0.00 -13.64 -12.05
CA ALA A 72 0.33 -13.59 -10.63
C ALA A 72 -0.85 -13.09 -9.78
N LEU A 73 -1.59 -12.06 -10.23
CA LEU A 73 -2.79 -11.60 -9.54
C LEU A 73 -3.81 -12.72 -9.37
N ARG A 74 -4.11 -13.47 -10.44
CA ARG A 74 -5.04 -14.60 -10.40
C ARG A 74 -4.56 -15.71 -9.47
N GLU A 75 -3.27 -16.04 -9.51
CA GLU A 75 -2.65 -17.04 -8.61
C GLU A 75 -2.75 -16.63 -7.14
N PHE A 76 -2.66 -15.34 -6.84
CA PHE A 76 -2.87 -14.80 -5.49
C PHE A 76 -4.33 -14.60 -5.10
N GLY A 77 -5.28 -14.85 -6.01
CA GLY A 77 -6.71 -14.70 -5.74
C GLY A 77 -7.20 -13.25 -5.79
N VAL A 78 -6.47 -12.36 -6.44
CA VAL A 78 -6.86 -10.96 -6.68
C VAL A 78 -7.57 -10.86 -8.03
N ASP A 79 -8.75 -10.23 -8.05
CA ASP A 79 -9.52 -10.01 -9.27
C ASP A 79 -8.84 -8.95 -10.14
N ASP A 80 -8.47 -9.32 -11.36
CA ASP A 80 -7.74 -8.48 -12.31
C ASP A 80 -8.64 -7.82 -13.37
N ARG A 81 -9.97 -7.81 -13.19
CA ARG A 81 -10.93 -7.27 -14.18
C ARG A 81 -10.72 -5.80 -14.53
N TRP A 82 -10.11 -5.03 -13.65
CA TRP A 82 -9.77 -3.61 -13.86
C TRP A 82 -8.26 -3.37 -14.05
N VAL A 83 -7.54 -4.42 -14.39
CA VAL A 83 -6.16 -4.30 -14.90
C VAL A 83 -6.24 -4.25 -16.42
N THR A 84 -5.88 -3.12 -17.00
CA THR A 84 -6.00 -2.92 -18.46
C THR A 84 -4.64 -2.70 -19.11
N ASP A 85 -4.48 -3.22 -20.34
CA ASP A 85 -3.24 -3.08 -21.09
C ASP A 85 -3.11 -1.71 -21.76
N VAL A 86 -1.87 -1.24 -21.90
CA VAL A 86 -1.50 -0.04 -22.64
C VAL A 86 -0.40 -0.36 -23.64
N ASP A 87 -0.62 -0.02 -24.92
CA ASP A 87 0.37 -0.26 -25.98
C ASP A 87 1.54 0.74 -25.93
N ALA A 88 1.29 1.95 -25.39
CA ALA A 88 2.23 3.07 -25.46
C ALA A 88 3.39 2.97 -24.45
N TYR A 89 3.25 2.19 -23.37
CA TYR A 89 4.20 2.15 -22.27
C TYR A 89 4.45 0.73 -21.81
N PRO A 90 5.72 0.35 -21.53
CA PRO A 90 6.03 -0.98 -21.00
C PRO A 90 5.57 -1.14 -19.56
N THR A 91 5.37 -2.40 -19.16
CA THR A 91 5.16 -2.75 -17.74
C THR A 91 6.39 -2.34 -16.93
N PRO A 92 6.22 -1.58 -15.82
CA PRO A 92 7.33 -1.12 -15.02
C PRO A 92 8.10 -2.28 -14.37
N VAL A 93 9.41 -2.08 -14.26
CA VAL A 93 10.31 -2.99 -13.54
C VAL A 93 11.01 -2.22 -12.43
N THR A 94 11.14 -2.84 -11.27
CA THR A 94 11.85 -2.28 -10.13
C THR A 94 12.96 -3.22 -9.71
N PHE A 95 14.19 -2.73 -9.65
CA PHE A 95 15.30 -3.41 -9.01
C PHE A 95 15.49 -2.88 -7.59
N CYS A 96 16.10 -3.68 -6.73
CA CYS A 96 16.55 -3.22 -5.42
C CYS A 96 17.94 -3.75 -5.09
N GLU A 97 18.56 -3.15 -4.10
CA GLU A 97 19.66 -3.73 -3.35
C GLU A 97 19.15 -4.15 -1.98
N ILE A 98 19.74 -5.19 -1.40
CA ILE A 98 19.29 -5.75 -0.12
C ILE A 98 20.48 -5.76 0.83
N PHE A 99 20.56 -4.77 1.70
CA PHE A 99 21.55 -4.61 2.75
C PHE A 99 20.85 -4.56 4.11
N PRO A 100 20.51 -5.72 4.69
CA PRO A 100 19.89 -5.75 6.01
C PRO A 100 20.78 -5.08 7.07
N PRO A 101 20.21 -4.47 8.14
CA PRO A 101 18.78 -4.56 8.48
C PRO A 101 17.90 -3.43 7.93
N ASP A 102 18.45 -2.35 7.34
CA ASP A 102 17.72 -1.10 7.12
C ASP A 102 18.02 -0.36 5.80
N ASP A 103 18.87 -0.89 4.94
CA ASP A 103 19.22 -0.26 3.66
C ASP A 103 18.75 -1.10 2.47
N PHE A 104 17.70 -0.61 1.80
CA PHE A 104 17.03 -1.28 0.68
C PHE A 104 16.80 -0.31 -0.48
N PRO A 105 17.83 0.16 -1.19
CA PRO A 105 17.71 1.07 -2.31
C PRO A 105 16.83 0.51 -3.42
N LEU A 106 15.95 1.36 -3.98
CA LEU A 106 15.03 1.01 -5.05
C LEU A 106 15.36 1.77 -6.33
N TYR A 107 15.39 1.06 -7.45
CA TYR A 107 15.66 1.59 -8.79
C TYR A 107 14.45 1.31 -9.69
N PHE A 108 13.67 2.36 -9.97
CA PHE A 108 12.43 2.26 -10.72
C PHE A 108 12.64 2.52 -12.22
N TYR A 109 12.33 1.55 -13.05
CA TYR A 109 12.30 1.68 -14.50
C TYR A 109 10.87 1.92 -14.96
N ARG A 110 10.43 3.19 -14.90
CA ARG A 110 9.07 3.66 -15.15
C ARG A 110 8.98 4.76 -16.22
N LEU A 111 10.02 4.90 -17.05
CA LEU A 111 10.09 5.92 -18.10
C LEU A 111 9.79 5.33 -19.48
N PRO A 112 9.25 6.15 -20.42
CA PRO A 112 8.95 7.59 -20.29
C PRO A 112 7.77 7.88 -19.38
N LYS A 113 6.85 6.94 -19.15
CA LYS A 113 5.70 7.01 -18.23
C LYS A 113 5.24 5.60 -17.88
N ALA A 114 4.80 5.38 -16.65
CA ALA A 114 4.24 4.09 -16.27
C ALA A 114 2.76 3.98 -16.70
N PRO A 115 2.28 2.79 -17.10
CA PRO A 115 0.90 2.55 -17.47
C PRO A 115 -0.14 2.99 -16.44
N ASP A 116 0.12 2.75 -15.14
CA ASP A 116 -0.76 3.16 -14.05
C ASP A 116 -0.99 4.68 -13.96
N LEU A 117 -0.08 5.47 -14.52
CA LEU A 117 -0.21 6.93 -14.57
C LEU A 117 -1.09 7.45 -15.73
N VAL A 118 -1.60 6.58 -16.58
CA VAL A 118 -2.51 6.92 -17.66
C VAL A 118 -3.93 6.39 -17.46
N ILE A 119 -4.30 6.11 -16.22
CA ILE A 119 -5.70 5.84 -15.85
C ILE A 119 -6.49 7.13 -15.94
N HIS A 120 -7.57 7.15 -16.73
CA HIS A 120 -8.45 8.30 -16.87
C HIS A 120 -9.70 8.20 -16.00
N PRO A 121 -10.28 9.32 -15.54
CA PRO A 121 -11.48 9.31 -14.70
C PRO A 121 -12.69 8.60 -15.32
N HIS A 122 -12.86 8.72 -16.66
CA HIS A 122 -13.99 8.11 -17.38
C HIS A 122 -13.90 6.59 -17.53
N GLU A 123 -12.75 5.99 -17.20
CA GLU A 123 -12.53 4.54 -17.25
C GLU A 123 -12.84 3.85 -15.92
N LEU A 124 -13.07 4.64 -14.86
CA LEU A 124 -13.33 4.11 -13.53
C LEU A 124 -14.75 3.56 -13.42
N ASP A 125 -14.87 2.35 -12.90
CA ASP A 125 -16.13 1.79 -12.44
C ASP A 125 -16.50 2.42 -11.08
N LEU A 126 -17.00 3.67 -11.13
CA LEU A 126 -17.36 4.42 -9.93
C LEU A 126 -18.43 3.70 -9.08
N PRO A 127 -19.45 3.03 -9.66
CA PRO A 127 -20.37 2.21 -8.89
C PRO A 127 -19.66 1.11 -8.08
N ALA A 128 -18.73 0.37 -8.68
CA ALA A 128 -17.98 -0.67 -7.98
C ALA A 128 -17.06 -0.09 -6.89
N ILE A 129 -16.36 1.01 -7.18
CA ILE A 129 -15.53 1.73 -6.21
C ILE A 129 -16.38 2.20 -5.02
N THR A 130 -17.57 2.73 -5.26
CA THR A 130 -18.47 3.23 -4.21
C THR A 130 -19.04 2.07 -3.38
N ALA A 131 -19.38 0.95 -4.01
CA ALA A 131 -19.92 -0.24 -3.35
C ALA A 131 -18.89 -1.08 -2.57
N ALA A 132 -17.59 -0.95 -2.88
CA ALA A 132 -16.54 -1.68 -2.16
C ALA A 132 -16.55 -1.32 -0.67
N ARG A 133 -16.37 -2.31 0.20
CA ARG A 133 -16.34 -2.07 1.65
C ARG A 133 -15.14 -1.22 2.05
N VAL A 134 -13.97 -1.50 1.49
CA VAL A 134 -12.75 -0.68 1.64
C VAL A 134 -12.25 -0.26 0.25
N PHE A 135 -11.87 0.99 0.12
CA PHE A 135 -11.12 1.50 -1.03
C PHE A 135 -9.76 2.01 -0.57
N TRP A 136 -8.70 1.52 -1.19
CA TRP A 136 -7.31 1.86 -0.88
C TRP A 136 -6.66 2.58 -2.07
N MET A 137 -6.09 3.74 -1.83
CA MET A 137 -5.28 4.45 -2.83
C MET A 137 -3.95 4.89 -2.24
N THR A 138 -2.96 5.14 -3.12
CA THR A 138 -1.62 5.55 -2.69
C THR A 138 -1.25 6.94 -3.21
N GLY A 139 -0.40 7.64 -2.47
CA GLY A 139 0.09 8.97 -2.83
C GLY A 139 0.81 9.00 -4.19
N THR A 140 1.40 7.90 -4.62
CA THR A 140 2.04 7.80 -5.94
C THR A 140 1.05 7.92 -7.10
N GLY A 141 -0.23 7.59 -6.93
CA GLY A 141 -1.29 7.84 -7.92
C GLY A 141 -1.55 9.32 -8.19
N LEU A 142 -1.14 10.20 -7.27
CA LEU A 142 -1.32 11.65 -7.38
C LEU A 142 -0.16 12.38 -8.08
N CYS A 143 0.93 11.69 -8.43
CA CYS A 143 2.14 12.35 -8.91
C CYS A 143 2.04 12.92 -10.33
N ALA A 144 1.13 12.40 -11.18
CA ALA A 144 0.98 12.82 -12.57
C ALA A 144 -0.46 12.70 -13.08
N GLU A 145 -0.80 13.52 -14.09
CA GLU A 145 -2.05 13.39 -14.84
C GLU A 145 -1.93 12.28 -15.91
N PRO A 146 -3.05 11.62 -16.27
CA PRO A 146 -4.42 11.77 -15.76
C PRO A 146 -4.72 11.00 -14.47
N SER A 147 -3.82 10.16 -13.98
CA SER A 147 -4.00 9.32 -12.78
C SER A 147 -4.39 10.14 -11.54
N ARG A 148 -3.81 11.34 -11.37
CA ARG A 148 -4.17 12.26 -10.29
C ARG A 148 -5.66 12.59 -10.30
N THR A 149 -6.16 13.08 -11.44
CA THR A 149 -7.57 13.41 -11.58
C THR A 149 -8.45 12.17 -11.40
N ALA A 150 -8.04 11.01 -11.92
CA ALA A 150 -8.78 9.76 -11.74
C ALA A 150 -8.88 9.36 -10.26
N THR A 151 -7.76 9.43 -9.53
CA THR A 151 -7.70 9.09 -8.11
C THR A 151 -8.58 10.02 -7.27
N LEU A 152 -8.50 11.33 -7.50
CA LEU A 152 -9.35 12.31 -6.80
C LEU A 152 -10.83 12.15 -7.16
N THR A 153 -11.16 11.78 -8.41
CA THR A 153 -12.53 11.47 -8.84
C THR A 153 -13.07 10.24 -8.09
N ALA A 154 -12.30 9.19 -7.97
CA ALA A 154 -12.68 7.99 -7.21
C ALA A 154 -12.97 8.31 -5.74
N LEU A 155 -12.09 9.08 -5.10
CA LEU A 155 -12.24 9.51 -3.71
C LEU A 155 -13.49 10.38 -3.51
N ALA A 156 -13.71 11.35 -4.39
CA ALA A 156 -14.89 12.23 -4.34
C ALA A 156 -16.19 11.44 -4.54
N ALA A 157 -16.21 10.50 -5.49
CA ALA A 157 -17.37 9.63 -5.73
C ALA A 157 -17.72 8.79 -4.49
N ARG A 158 -16.70 8.22 -3.81
CA ARG A 158 -16.93 7.48 -2.56
C ARG A 158 -17.51 8.36 -1.46
N ALA A 159 -16.96 9.55 -1.27
CA ALA A 159 -17.45 10.47 -0.25
C ALA A 159 -18.89 10.93 -0.52
N ALA A 160 -19.26 11.14 -1.79
CA ALA A 160 -20.59 11.54 -2.21
C ALA A 160 -21.64 10.40 -2.14
N GLY A 161 -21.21 9.15 -2.31
CA GLY A 161 -22.06 7.96 -2.32
C GLY A 161 -22.66 7.57 -0.96
N GLY A 162 -22.32 8.31 0.10
CA GLY A 162 -22.73 7.97 1.47
C GLY A 162 -21.92 6.80 2.05
N ARG A 163 -22.22 6.43 3.30
CA ARG A 163 -21.43 5.40 4.03
C ARG A 163 -22.10 4.03 4.11
N ASP A 164 -23.22 3.82 3.44
CA ASP A 164 -23.94 2.54 3.49
C ASP A 164 -23.06 1.41 2.94
N GLY A 165 -22.75 0.44 3.80
CA GLY A 165 -21.86 -0.68 3.47
C GLY A 165 -20.37 -0.35 3.36
N GLN A 166 -19.96 0.91 3.36
CA GLN A 166 -18.55 1.33 3.37
C GLN A 166 -17.97 1.23 4.78
N VAL A 167 -16.79 0.63 4.89
CA VAL A 167 -16.03 0.53 6.15
C VAL A 167 -14.94 1.59 6.21
N ALA A 168 -14.15 1.74 5.13
CA ALA A 168 -13.07 2.70 5.09
C ALA A 168 -12.72 3.17 3.66
N THR A 169 -12.23 4.41 3.56
CA THR A 169 -11.49 4.93 2.43
C THR A 169 -10.09 5.24 2.93
N VAL A 170 -9.11 4.45 2.50
CA VAL A 170 -7.74 4.49 3.03
C VAL A 170 -6.82 5.23 2.05
N PHE A 171 -6.15 6.24 2.56
CA PHE A 171 -5.05 6.90 1.87
C PHE A 171 -3.72 6.46 2.47
N ASP A 172 -2.99 5.64 1.71
CA ASP A 172 -1.58 5.32 1.97
C ASP A 172 -0.72 6.44 1.39
N LEU A 173 0.03 7.10 2.26
CA LEU A 173 0.80 8.28 1.89
C LEU A 173 1.93 7.95 0.90
N ASP A 174 2.50 6.75 0.93
CA ASP A 174 3.42 6.15 -0.07
C ASP A 174 4.28 7.20 -0.81
N TRP A 175 5.08 7.96 -0.06
CA TRP A 175 5.93 9.00 -0.63
C TRP A 175 7.12 8.38 -1.38
N ARG A 176 7.27 8.77 -2.65
CA ARG A 176 8.41 8.40 -3.48
C ARG A 176 8.94 9.67 -4.15
N PRO A 177 10.00 10.31 -3.61
CA PRO A 177 10.48 11.59 -4.11
C PRO A 177 10.82 11.58 -5.59
N MET A 178 11.35 10.46 -6.11
CA MET A 178 11.71 10.32 -7.53
C MET A 178 10.53 10.38 -8.51
N PHE A 179 9.29 10.30 -8.03
CA PHE A 179 8.09 10.41 -8.88
C PHE A 179 7.52 11.85 -8.94
N TRP A 180 8.08 12.75 -8.16
CA TRP A 180 7.62 14.12 -8.07
C TRP A 180 8.66 15.10 -8.64
N PRO A 181 8.24 16.22 -9.25
CA PRO A 181 9.17 17.21 -9.76
C PRO A 181 10.16 17.67 -8.70
N GLY A 182 11.46 17.50 -8.97
CA GLY A 182 12.53 17.87 -8.05
C GLY A 182 12.57 17.11 -6.73
N GLY A 183 11.72 16.08 -6.54
CA GLY A 183 11.62 15.37 -5.26
C GLY A 183 11.08 16.24 -4.11
N ASP A 184 10.40 17.36 -4.45
CA ASP A 184 9.99 18.36 -3.46
C ASP A 184 8.64 17.97 -2.81
N PRO A 185 8.60 17.75 -1.48
CA PRO A 185 7.35 17.54 -0.74
C PRO A 185 6.32 18.65 -0.92
N ALA A 186 6.74 19.89 -1.13
CA ALA A 186 5.83 21.00 -1.34
C ALA A 186 5.00 20.86 -2.62
N ALA A 187 5.54 20.21 -3.65
CA ALA A 187 4.82 19.91 -4.88
C ALA A 187 3.71 18.87 -4.69
N ALA A 188 3.86 17.95 -3.74
CA ALA A 188 2.89 16.89 -3.44
C ALA A 188 1.79 17.36 -2.48
N ARG A 189 2.12 18.18 -1.51
CA ARG A 189 1.25 18.54 -0.37
C ARG A 189 -0.15 19.03 -0.75
N PRO A 190 -0.37 19.87 -1.79
CA PRO A 190 -1.72 20.26 -2.18
C PRO A 190 -2.60 19.09 -2.60
N PHE A 191 -2.03 18.09 -3.28
CA PHE A 191 -2.75 16.90 -3.75
C PHE A 191 -3.01 15.92 -2.62
N TYR A 192 -2.05 15.78 -1.68
CA TYR A 192 -2.24 15.00 -0.46
C TYR A 192 -3.38 15.57 0.40
N ARG A 193 -3.44 16.90 0.56
CA ARG A 193 -4.55 17.57 1.26
C ARG A 193 -5.89 17.33 0.59
N ALA A 194 -5.94 17.40 -0.74
CA ALA A 194 -7.16 17.12 -1.50
C ALA A 194 -7.62 15.65 -1.30
N ALA A 195 -6.70 14.69 -1.27
CA ALA A 195 -7.03 13.29 -1.03
C ALA A 195 -7.47 13.05 0.42
N LEU A 196 -6.79 13.63 1.41
CA LEU A 196 -7.12 13.53 2.84
C LEU A 196 -8.54 14.01 3.15
N ALA A 197 -9.03 15.05 2.45
CA ALA A 197 -10.38 15.55 2.64
C ALA A 197 -11.49 14.53 2.34
N HIS A 198 -11.17 13.47 1.60
CA HIS A 198 -12.10 12.39 1.22
C HIS A 198 -11.76 11.05 1.88
N ALA A 199 -10.60 10.92 2.50
CA ALA A 199 -10.18 9.70 3.18
C ALA A 199 -10.76 9.61 4.60
N THR A 200 -11.02 8.38 5.07
CA THR A 200 -11.41 8.12 6.47
C THR A 200 -10.22 7.60 7.29
N VAL A 201 -9.24 7.00 6.62
CA VAL A 201 -8.02 6.48 7.22
C VAL A 201 -6.82 7.01 6.45
N ALA A 202 -5.80 7.49 7.14
CA ALA A 202 -4.50 7.79 6.57
C ALA A 202 -3.44 6.90 7.22
N VAL A 203 -2.55 6.34 6.41
CA VAL A 203 -1.45 5.50 6.87
C VAL A 203 -0.15 5.89 6.17
N GLY A 204 0.94 5.95 6.93
CA GLY A 204 2.27 6.24 6.41
C GLY A 204 3.35 6.07 7.46
N ASN A 205 4.62 6.11 7.05
CA ASN A 205 5.71 6.27 8.00
C ASN A 205 5.87 7.75 8.39
N VAL A 206 6.74 8.04 9.36
CA VAL A 206 6.94 9.42 9.87
C VAL A 206 7.33 10.38 8.76
N ALA A 207 8.21 9.98 7.84
CA ALA A 207 8.65 10.82 6.73
C ALA A 207 7.51 11.11 5.73
N GLU A 208 6.71 10.10 5.41
CA GLU A 208 5.52 10.21 4.57
C GLU A 208 4.46 11.12 5.19
N CYS A 209 4.21 10.96 6.50
CA CYS A 209 3.34 11.85 7.25
C CYS A 209 3.84 13.30 7.23
N GLY A 210 5.16 13.50 7.35
CA GLY A 210 5.79 14.81 7.24
C GLY A 210 5.57 15.49 5.88
N VAL A 211 5.55 14.73 4.80
CA VAL A 211 5.19 15.25 3.47
C VAL A 211 3.75 15.77 3.45
N ALA A 212 2.82 15.00 3.98
CA ALA A 212 1.39 15.33 3.99
C ALA A 212 1.08 16.53 4.91
N THR A 213 1.69 16.58 6.09
CA THR A 213 1.33 17.50 7.18
C THR A 213 2.29 18.66 7.36
N GLY A 214 3.58 18.43 7.16
CA GLY A 214 4.66 19.34 7.53
C GLY A 214 5.26 19.06 8.90
N GLU A 215 4.68 18.15 9.68
CA GLU A 215 5.11 17.76 11.02
C GLU A 215 6.21 16.70 10.98
N ARG A 216 6.96 16.57 12.08
CA ARG A 216 8.06 15.59 12.17
C ARG A 216 7.91 14.61 13.33
N GLU A 217 7.18 15.00 14.36
CA GLU A 217 6.90 14.15 15.50
C GLU A 217 5.69 13.25 15.22
N PRO A 218 5.74 11.95 15.53
CA PRO A 218 4.68 11.01 15.20
C PRO A 218 3.30 11.41 15.69
N ARG A 219 3.20 11.92 16.92
CA ARG A 219 1.93 12.38 17.50
C ARG A 219 1.41 13.62 16.77
N ALA A 220 2.27 14.62 16.54
CA ALA A 220 1.90 15.82 15.78
C ALA A 220 1.46 15.48 14.35
N CYS A 221 2.13 14.52 13.69
CA CYS A 221 1.71 13.99 12.40
C CYS A 221 0.30 13.40 12.46
N ALA A 222 0.02 12.55 13.46
CA ALA A 222 -1.30 11.93 13.61
C ALA A 222 -2.39 12.97 13.88
N GLU A 223 -2.15 13.93 14.77
CA GLU A 223 -3.06 15.03 15.08
C GLU A 223 -3.35 15.89 13.84
N ALA A 224 -2.33 16.22 13.05
CA ALA A 224 -2.49 16.97 11.80
C ALA A 224 -3.28 16.20 10.72
N LEU A 225 -3.08 14.88 10.62
CA LEU A 225 -3.87 14.02 9.73
C LEU A 225 -5.35 13.98 10.17
N LEU A 226 -5.63 13.85 11.46
CA LEU A 226 -6.98 13.90 12.01
C LEU A 226 -7.64 15.28 11.76
N ALA A 227 -6.87 16.36 11.91
CA ALA A 227 -7.34 17.72 11.61
C ALA A 227 -7.63 17.92 10.11
N ALA A 228 -6.92 17.19 9.22
CA ALA A 228 -7.16 17.20 7.78
C ALA A 228 -8.44 16.46 7.36
N GLY A 229 -9.07 15.69 8.25
CA GLY A 229 -10.39 15.11 7.99
C GLY A 229 -10.52 13.60 8.23
N VAL A 230 -9.42 12.85 8.39
CA VAL A 230 -9.50 11.41 8.61
C VAL A 230 -10.05 11.06 10.00
N GLU A 231 -10.56 9.85 10.17
CA GLU A 231 -11.10 9.33 11.43
C GLU A 231 -10.08 8.48 12.19
N LEU A 232 -9.13 7.91 11.45
CA LEU A 232 -8.03 7.11 11.96
C LEU A 232 -6.73 7.52 11.25
N ALA A 233 -5.75 7.96 12.02
CA ALA A 233 -4.38 8.21 11.57
C ALA A 233 -3.46 7.11 12.09
N VAL A 234 -2.69 6.49 11.20
CA VAL A 234 -1.74 5.41 11.51
C VAL A 234 -0.35 5.82 11.08
N VAL A 235 0.53 6.00 12.05
CA VAL A 235 1.93 6.42 11.84
C VAL A 235 2.87 5.26 12.16
N LYS A 236 3.49 4.70 11.12
CA LYS A 236 4.51 3.65 11.24
C LYS A 236 5.83 4.28 11.66
N ARG A 237 6.44 3.78 12.71
CA ARG A 237 7.66 4.35 13.32
C ARG A 237 8.89 3.45 13.15
N GLY A 238 8.82 2.47 12.23
CA GLY A 238 9.88 1.49 12.03
C GLY A 238 10.21 0.73 13.31
N PRO A 239 11.48 0.75 13.78
CA PRO A 239 11.88 0.06 15.00
C PRO A 239 11.19 0.55 16.29
N ALA A 240 10.49 1.68 16.24
CA ALA A 240 9.69 2.20 17.36
C ALA A 240 8.20 1.80 17.29
N GLY A 241 7.85 0.85 16.43
CA GLY A 241 6.50 0.31 16.33
C GLY A 241 5.51 1.22 15.60
N VAL A 242 4.27 1.29 16.06
CA VAL A 242 3.16 1.98 15.39
C VAL A 242 2.36 2.81 16.37
N LEU A 243 2.02 4.03 15.97
CA LEU A 243 1.06 4.90 16.65
C LEU A 243 -0.23 4.96 15.81
N ALA A 244 -1.37 4.64 16.40
CA ALA A 244 -2.70 4.81 15.81
C ALA A 244 -3.52 5.77 16.70
N MET A 245 -4.09 6.81 16.07
CA MET A 245 -4.94 7.78 16.75
C MET A 245 -6.28 7.93 16.04
N ARG A 246 -7.36 7.94 16.79
CA ARG A 246 -8.72 8.18 16.31
C ARG A 246 -9.20 9.58 16.65
N ARG A 247 -10.16 10.06 15.89
CA ARG A 247 -10.78 11.37 16.12
C ARG A 247 -11.52 11.48 17.46
N ASP A 248 -11.95 10.35 18.02
CA ASP A 248 -12.57 10.30 19.37
C ASP A 248 -11.58 10.43 20.53
N GLY A 249 -10.28 10.60 20.22
CA GLY A 249 -9.19 10.71 21.19
C GLY A 249 -8.54 9.38 21.56
N THR A 250 -9.08 8.25 21.12
CA THR A 250 -8.47 6.92 21.34
C THR A 250 -7.09 6.88 20.71
N THR A 251 -6.09 6.54 21.51
CA THR A 251 -4.69 6.38 21.06
C THR A 251 -4.21 4.98 21.41
N THR A 252 -3.57 4.34 20.42
CA THR A 252 -2.96 3.02 20.57
C THR A 252 -1.51 3.11 20.12
N GLU A 253 -0.59 2.66 20.97
CA GLU A 253 0.81 2.46 20.61
C GLU A 253 1.12 0.97 20.69
N VAL A 254 1.77 0.46 19.65
CA VAL A 254 2.17 -0.94 19.55
C VAL A 254 3.67 -0.99 19.32
N GLU A 255 4.34 -1.77 20.17
CA GLU A 255 5.77 -2.03 20.06
C GLU A 255 6.09 -2.83 18.78
N PRO A 256 7.32 -2.76 18.26
CA PRO A 256 7.74 -3.58 17.13
C PRO A 256 7.80 -5.06 17.55
N HIS A 257 7.65 -5.95 16.56
CA HIS A 257 7.95 -7.37 16.75
C HIS A 257 9.44 -7.63 16.51
N ASP A 258 10.06 -8.44 17.35
CA ASP A 258 11.45 -8.85 17.18
C ASP A 258 11.56 -9.91 16.07
N VAL A 259 12.11 -9.49 14.93
CA VAL A 259 12.32 -10.37 13.76
C VAL A 259 13.68 -10.09 13.13
N GLU A 260 14.34 -11.15 12.67
CA GLU A 260 15.54 -11.00 11.85
C GLU A 260 15.13 -10.41 10.48
N VAL A 261 15.58 -9.20 10.19
CA VAL A 261 15.23 -8.52 8.94
C VAL A 261 16.07 -9.09 7.80
N VAL A 262 15.41 -9.63 6.80
CA VAL A 262 15.98 -10.09 5.53
C VAL A 262 15.81 -9.02 4.45
N ASN A 263 14.57 -8.51 4.30
CA ASN A 263 14.24 -7.46 3.36
C ASN A 263 13.05 -6.62 3.87
N GLY A 264 13.29 -5.37 4.19
CA GLY A 264 12.23 -4.46 4.69
C GLY A 264 11.19 -4.04 3.65
N LEU A 265 11.44 -4.33 2.35
CA LEU A 265 10.49 -4.01 1.27
C LEU A 265 9.23 -4.88 1.38
N GLY A 266 8.05 -4.24 1.21
CA GLY A 266 6.76 -4.92 1.31
C GLY A 266 6.18 -5.04 2.72
N ALA A 267 6.96 -4.80 3.78
CA ALA A 267 6.45 -4.82 5.16
C ALA A 267 5.30 -3.82 5.36
N GLY A 268 5.42 -2.61 4.77
CA GLY A 268 4.37 -1.60 4.77
C GLY A 268 3.10 -2.05 4.03
N ASP A 269 3.26 -2.79 2.95
CA ASP A 269 2.13 -3.30 2.15
C ASP A 269 1.42 -4.46 2.88
N ALA A 270 2.18 -5.34 3.55
CA ALA A 270 1.62 -6.38 4.41
C ALA A 270 0.83 -5.77 5.57
N PHE A 271 1.40 -4.76 6.21
CA PHE A 271 0.69 -3.96 7.22
C PHE A 271 -0.61 -3.39 6.65
N GLY A 272 -0.59 -2.80 5.45
CA GLY A 272 -1.76 -2.23 4.79
C GLY A 272 -2.88 -3.24 4.52
N GLY A 273 -2.54 -4.42 3.98
CA GLY A 273 -3.51 -5.50 3.76
C GLY A 273 -4.11 -6.02 5.06
N ALA A 274 -3.29 -6.18 6.10
CA ALA A 274 -3.74 -6.59 7.43
C ALA A 274 -4.57 -5.50 8.13
N LEU A 275 -4.24 -4.22 7.95
CA LEU A 275 -5.05 -3.09 8.39
C LEU A 275 -6.45 -3.16 7.77
N CYS A 276 -6.54 -3.35 6.44
CA CYS A 276 -7.83 -3.52 5.76
C CYS A 276 -8.60 -4.72 6.29
N HIS A 277 -7.92 -5.86 6.54
CA HIS A 277 -8.55 -7.05 7.11
C HIS A 277 -9.16 -6.77 8.49
N GLY A 278 -8.43 -6.11 9.39
CA GLY A 278 -8.92 -5.78 10.74
C GLY A 278 -10.07 -4.76 10.72
N LEU A 279 -10.00 -3.75 9.83
CA LEU A 279 -11.10 -2.79 9.61
C LEU A 279 -12.37 -3.51 9.16
N LEU A 280 -12.27 -4.42 8.19
CA LEU A 280 -13.36 -5.23 7.67
C LEU A 280 -13.95 -6.20 8.73
N ALA A 281 -13.13 -6.64 9.67
CA ALA A 281 -13.54 -7.48 10.79
C ALA A 281 -14.12 -6.68 11.97
N GLY A 282 -14.08 -5.34 11.92
CA GLY A 282 -14.57 -4.47 13.00
C GLY A 282 -13.73 -4.56 14.28
N TRP A 283 -12.44 -4.87 14.16
CA TRP A 283 -11.58 -5.03 15.34
C TRP A 283 -11.33 -3.70 16.06
N PRO A 284 -11.14 -3.76 17.40
CA PRO A 284 -10.71 -2.59 18.15
C PRO A 284 -9.29 -2.17 17.72
N PRO A 285 -8.93 -0.88 17.87
CA PRO A 285 -7.67 -0.33 17.37
C PRO A 285 -6.42 -1.08 17.81
N GLU A 286 -6.36 -1.54 19.04
CA GLU A 286 -5.22 -2.30 19.57
C GLU A 286 -5.01 -3.62 18.81
N ARG A 287 -6.05 -4.45 18.70
CA ARG A 287 -5.97 -5.73 17.96
C ARG A 287 -5.61 -5.51 16.51
N LEU A 288 -6.28 -4.53 15.88
CA LEU A 288 -6.07 -4.16 14.48
C LEU A 288 -4.60 -3.77 14.22
N THR A 289 -4.05 -2.90 15.07
CA THR A 289 -2.69 -2.37 14.91
C THR A 289 -1.63 -3.44 15.22
N ARG A 290 -1.83 -4.26 16.27
CA ARG A 290 -0.93 -5.38 16.59
C ARG A 290 -0.89 -6.42 15.46
N PHE A 291 -2.04 -6.83 14.94
CA PHE A 291 -2.11 -7.78 13.84
C PHE A 291 -1.47 -7.24 12.57
N ALA A 292 -1.72 -5.97 12.23
CA ALA A 292 -1.10 -5.33 11.08
C ALA A 292 0.43 -5.22 11.22
N ASN A 293 0.91 -4.88 12.42
CA ASN A 293 2.35 -4.80 12.71
C ASN A 293 3.03 -6.16 12.60
N ALA A 294 2.41 -7.22 13.12
CA ALA A 294 2.89 -8.59 13.03
C ALA A 294 2.98 -9.08 11.57
N ALA A 295 1.97 -8.75 10.75
CA ALA A 295 2.00 -9.07 9.32
C ALA A 295 3.17 -8.38 8.60
N GLY A 296 3.44 -7.11 8.93
CA GLY A 296 4.60 -6.38 8.41
C GLY A 296 5.93 -7.00 8.83
N ALA A 297 6.06 -7.38 10.09
CA ALA A 297 7.26 -8.03 10.65
C ALA A 297 7.56 -9.38 9.96
N LEU A 298 6.54 -10.21 9.73
CA LEU A 298 6.71 -11.47 9.00
C LEU A 298 7.25 -11.27 7.59
N VAL A 299 6.80 -10.23 6.88
CA VAL A 299 7.31 -9.93 5.54
C VAL A 299 8.73 -9.40 5.60
N ALA A 300 9.08 -8.57 6.57
CA ALA A 300 10.45 -8.08 6.76
C ALA A 300 11.47 -9.22 6.96
N GLY A 301 11.06 -10.34 7.55
CA GLY A 301 11.87 -11.55 7.67
C GLY A 301 11.96 -12.41 6.39
N ARG A 302 11.45 -11.93 5.23
CA ARG A 302 11.38 -12.70 3.98
C ARG A 302 11.95 -11.89 2.81
N LEU A 303 12.37 -12.59 1.75
CA LEU A 303 13.01 -11.94 0.59
C LEU A 303 12.01 -11.17 -0.28
N ALA A 304 10.85 -11.75 -0.58
CA ALA A 304 9.89 -11.23 -1.54
C ALA A 304 8.83 -10.33 -0.89
N CYS A 305 8.11 -9.52 -1.68
CA CYS A 305 6.93 -8.76 -1.24
C CYS A 305 5.65 -9.61 -1.41
N SER A 306 4.99 -9.58 -2.57
CA SER A 306 3.71 -10.27 -2.79
C SER A 306 3.74 -11.75 -2.45
N ALA A 307 4.79 -12.47 -2.89
CA ALA A 307 4.94 -13.90 -2.60
C ALA A 307 5.22 -14.20 -1.13
N ALA A 308 5.63 -13.23 -0.34
CA ALA A 308 5.95 -13.36 1.08
C ALA A 308 4.79 -12.94 2.02
N MET A 309 3.69 -12.41 1.49
CA MET A 309 2.55 -11.97 2.29
C MET A 309 2.04 -13.13 3.17
N PRO A 310 1.82 -12.92 4.49
CA PRO A 310 1.44 -14.00 5.39
C PRO A 310 -0.04 -14.39 5.25
N TYR A 311 -0.34 -15.62 5.61
CA TYR A 311 -1.71 -16.05 5.90
C TYR A 311 -2.08 -15.72 7.35
N ALA A 312 -3.38 -15.66 7.66
CA ALA A 312 -3.87 -15.32 8.99
C ALA A 312 -3.27 -16.21 10.10
N ALA A 313 -3.17 -17.52 9.84
CA ALA A 313 -2.60 -18.46 10.81
C ALA A 313 -1.13 -18.18 11.15
N GLU A 314 -0.34 -17.63 10.22
CA GLU A 314 1.06 -17.26 10.47
C GLU A 314 1.14 -16.03 11.38
N VAL A 315 0.25 -15.05 11.15
CA VAL A 315 0.18 -13.83 11.98
C VAL A 315 -0.31 -14.18 13.38
N ASP A 316 -1.34 -15.02 13.50
CA ASP A 316 -1.87 -15.46 14.79
C ASP A 316 -0.82 -16.28 15.57
N ALA A 317 -0.01 -17.10 14.89
CA ALA A 317 1.05 -17.88 15.52
C ALA A 317 2.15 -16.98 16.12
N LEU A 318 2.57 -15.92 15.39
CA LEU A 318 3.53 -14.94 15.90
C LEU A 318 3.00 -14.24 17.16
N LEU A 319 1.76 -13.76 17.10
CA LEU A 319 1.13 -13.07 18.23
C LEU A 319 0.91 -13.98 19.46
N ALA A 320 0.67 -15.28 19.25
CA ALA A 320 0.51 -16.23 20.33
C ALA A 320 1.85 -16.57 21.00
N ALA A 321 2.95 -16.64 20.23
CA ALA A 321 4.28 -16.89 20.78
C ALA A 321 4.70 -15.78 21.76
N GLU A 322 4.47 -14.52 21.40
CA GLU A 322 4.81 -13.37 22.25
C GLU A 322 3.97 -13.27 23.53
N ALA A 323 2.73 -13.79 23.52
CA ALA A 323 1.87 -13.77 24.70
C ALA A 323 2.30 -14.79 25.79
N THR A 324 3.26 -15.67 25.46
CA THR A 324 3.76 -16.73 26.34
C THR A 324 5.15 -16.43 26.92
N GLU A 325 5.81 -15.37 26.45
CA GLU A 325 7.06 -14.83 27.02
C GLU A 325 6.76 -13.71 28.04
#